data_ebf3283c42cc8309ec7ee330578f1242
#
_entry.id   ebf3283c42cc8309ec7ee330578f1242
#
_cell.length_a   1.000
_cell.length_b   1.000
_cell.length_c   1.000
_cell.angle_alpha   90.00
_cell.angle_beta   90.00
_cell.angle_gamma   90.00
#
_symmetry.space_group_name_H-M   'P 1'
#
loop_
_entity.id
_entity.type
_entity.pdbx_description
1 polymer ?
#
loop_
_entity_poly.entity_id
_entity_poly.type
_entity_poly.pdbx_seq_one_letter_code
_entity_poly.pdbx_strand_id
1 'polypeptide(L)'
;LLGIHGIDEYIRYGGTLSLGGSHYNEHSTFSTAKSTDEYVDSAIAKNIQHSLKCYQDGDHFRNLRVLYEQGELTGAVNRVVEDINHRFALDVLTRDFRSGILSLSARNLRRDRIHANDALDRIDLAAVTGRLRRKLEILNSSERKIMLTDEHCAEIKEYLDLLDLTFDFDIVSLPNLSHKETKTVISQPGLRYSQVEAVISSLLEDEEFSDLSLAERNYVLARIESEVCGRLMEDLIMLETKMAYPHKRVFKLQFAVGEFDMVAFDPKTASCEIFEIKHSSERTPEQYRHLIDEDKCERTEFRYGSITGKYVIYRGESHHDAGSGIRYLNVEKYLKGLHGAADGRF
;
A
#
# COMPACT_ATOMS: atom_id res chain seq x y z
N LEU A 1 11.77 11.80 10.98
CA LEU A 1 10.44 12.40 10.76
C LEU A 1 10.55 13.92 10.79
N LEU A 2 11.22 14.46 9.79
CA LEU A 2 11.53 15.89 9.68
C LEU A 2 10.26 16.65 9.26
N GLY A 3 9.54 17.22 10.23
CA GLY A 3 8.43 18.15 9.98
C GLY A 3 7.07 17.53 9.65
N ILE A 4 6.93 16.21 9.66
CA ILE A 4 5.66 15.50 9.45
C ILE A 4 4.98 15.30 10.81
N HIS A 5 3.74 15.76 10.96
CA HIS A 5 3.07 15.86 12.24
C HIS A 5 2.10 14.71 12.56
N GLY A 6 1.87 13.77 11.64
CA GLY A 6 1.00 12.62 11.86
C GLY A 6 1.04 11.59 10.75
N ILE A 7 0.36 10.45 10.99
CA ILE A 7 0.35 9.33 10.05
C ILE A 7 -0.28 9.72 8.70
N ASP A 8 -1.33 10.53 8.69
CA ASP A 8 -2.01 10.94 7.46
C ASP A 8 -1.11 11.81 6.59
N GLU A 9 -0.40 12.75 7.20
CA GLU A 9 0.57 13.59 6.50
C GLU A 9 1.74 12.75 5.97
N TYR A 10 2.19 11.75 6.75
CA TYR A 10 3.22 10.83 6.29
C TYR A 10 2.76 9.95 5.11
N ILE A 11 1.51 9.49 5.13
CA ILE A 11 0.94 8.73 4.00
C ILE A 11 0.90 9.58 2.73
N ARG A 12 0.53 10.86 2.85
CA ARG A 12 0.40 11.77 1.70
C ARG A 12 1.74 12.24 1.14
N TYR A 13 2.71 12.52 2.00
CA TYR A 13 3.94 13.22 1.63
C TYR A 13 5.23 12.49 2.01
N GLY A 14 5.12 11.35 2.71
CA GLY A 14 6.28 10.59 3.18
C GLY A 14 7.17 10.12 2.04
N GLY A 15 8.48 10.35 2.20
CA GLY A 15 9.48 10.06 1.18
C GLY A 15 9.61 11.13 0.09
N THR A 16 8.78 12.18 0.10
CA THR A 16 8.90 13.31 -0.83
C THR A 16 9.76 14.42 -0.26
N LEU A 17 10.47 15.14 -1.14
CA LEU A 17 11.30 16.27 -0.73
C LEU A 17 10.40 17.44 -0.32
N SER A 18 10.73 18.06 0.83
CA SER A 18 10.15 19.33 1.26
C SER A 18 11.12 20.46 1.00
N LEU A 19 10.70 21.46 0.25
CA LEU A 19 11.46 22.68 -0.02
C LEU A 19 10.70 23.89 0.52
N GLY A 20 11.29 24.57 1.51
CA GLY A 20 10.73 25.80 2.06
C GLY A 20 9.36 25.63 2.76
N GLY A 21 9.07 24.45 3.29
CA GLY A 21 7.81 24.15 3.96
C GLY A 21 6.69 23.61 3.06
N SER A 22 6.94 23.53 1.74
CA SER A 22 6.03 22.88 0.79
C SER A 22 6.63 21.56 0.33
N HIS A 23 5.82 20.51 0.27
CA HIS A 23 6.24 19.23 -0.29
C HIS A 23 6.30 19.30 -1.81
N TYR A 24 7.23 18.55 -2.42
CA TYR A 24 7.42 18.53 -3.86
C TYR A 24 6.13 18.24 -4.65
N ASN A 25 5.28 17.39 -4.10
CA ASN A 25 4.01 16.98 -4.70
C ASN A 25 2.84 17.96 -4.47
N GLU A 26 2.94 18.99 -3.62
CA GLU A 26 1.87 19.98 -3.43
C GLU A 26 1.66 20.89 -4.66
N HIS A 27 2.73 21.16 -5.42
CA HIS A 27 2.69 22.02 -6.58
C HIS A 27 2.66 21.29 -7.91
N SER A 28 2.89 19.98 -7.90
CA SER A 28 2.75 19.14 -9.06
C SER A 28 1.31 18.62 -9.11
N THR A 29 0.55 19.05 -10.07
CA THR A 29 -0.68 18.35 -10.44
C THR A 29 -0.26 16.96 -10.91
N PHE A 30 -0.33 15.99 -10.02
CA PHE A 30 -0.09 14.56 -10.33
C PHE A 30 -1.07 14.00 -11.38
N SER A 31 -1.96 14.82 -11.88
CA SER A 31 -2.71 14.56 -13.08
C SER A 31 -1.83 14.42 -14.34
N THR A 32 -0.56 14.72 -14.26
CA THR A 32 0.38 14.59 -15.39
C THR A 32 1.45 13.54 -15.04
N ALA A 33 1.70 12.60 -15.95
CA ALA A 33 2.82 11.65 -15.89
C ALA A 33 4.17 12.35 -15.60
N LYS A 34 4.25 13.63 -15.94
CA LYS A 34 5.44 14.48 -15.85
C LYS A 34 6.07 14.55 -14.46
N SER A 35 5.28 14.57 -13.37
CA SER A 35 5.86 14.68 -12.03
C SER A 35 6.46 13.38 -11.52
N THR A 36 5.88 12.24 -11.91
CA THR A 36 6.48 10.93 -11.65
C THR A 36 7.77 10.77 -12.45
N ASP A 37 7.75 11.18 -13.73
CA ASP A 37 8.92 11.17 -14.59
C ASP A 37 10.06 12.03 -14.02
N GLU A 38 9.76 13.24 -13.56
CA GLU A 38 10.76 14.13 -12.94
C GLU A 38 11.36 13.52 -11.67
N TYR A 39 10.55 12.86 -10.84
CA TYR A 39 11.04 12.18 -9.65
C TYR A 39 11.93 10.99 -10.00
N VAL A 40 11.48 10.13 -10.91
CA VAL A 40 12.24 8.95 -11.34
C VAL A 40 13.54 9.39 -12.02
N ASP A 41 13.49 10.39 -12.90
CA ASP A 41 14.70 10.89 -13.57
C ASP A 41 15.70 11.49 -12.57
N SER A 42 15.23 12.32 -11.65
CA SER A 42 16.11 13.04 -10.72
C SER A 42 16.61 12.18 -9.56
N ALA A 43 15.75 11.37 -8.94
CA ALA A 43 16.08 10.66 -7.71
C ALA A 43 16.50 9.20 -7.95
N ILE A 44 15.90 8.54 -8.93
CA ILE A 44 16.14 7.12 -9.20
C ILE A 44 17.12 6.95 -10.36
N ALA A 45 16.76 7.38 -11.57
CA ALA A 45 17.57 7.12 -12.76
C ALA A 45 18.97 7.73 -12.68
N LYS A 46 19.12 8.95 -12.16
CA LYS A 46 20.45 9.56 -11.96
C LYS A 46 21.29 8.84 -10.92
N ASN A 47 20.67 8.29 -9.88
CA ASN A 47 21.37 7.49 -8.89
C ASN A 47 21.86 6.18 -9.50
N ILE A 48 21.01 5.49 -10.26
CA ILE A 48 21.38 4.29 -11.02
C ILE A 48 22.51 4.62 -12.01
N GLN A 49 22.39 5.70 -12.79
CA GLN A 49 23.42 6.14 -13.74
C GLN A 49 24.77 6.39 -13.07
N HIS A 50 24.75 7.04 -11.89
CA HIS A 50 25.96 7.29 -11.11
C HIS A 50 26.59 5.98 -10.64
N SER A 51 25.79 5.07 -10.09
CA SER A 51 26.26 3.77 -9.62
C SER A 51 26.84 2.93 -10.77
N LEU A 52 26.18 2.86 -11.92
CA LEU A 52 26.66 2.13 -13.08
C LEU A 52 28.00 2.69 -13.63
N LYS A 53 28.26 3.99 -13.44
CA LYS A 53 29.55 4.60 -13.80
C LYS A 53 30.65 4.28 -12.79
N CYS A 54 30.31 4.17 -11.51
CA CYS A 54 31.27 3.94 -10.44
C CYS A 54 31.61 2.48 -10.23
N TYR A 55 30.66 1.55 -10.53
CA TYR A 55 30.87 0.11 -10.38
C TYR A 55 31.41 -0.51 -11.65
N GLN A 56 32.58 -1.12 -11.52
CA GLN A 56 33.21 -1.93 -12.59
C GLN A 56 32.84 -3.40 -12.53
N ASP A 57 31.87 -3.78 -11.70
CA ASP A 57 31.46 -5.18 -11.54
C ASP A 57 30.69 -5.69 -12.76
N GLY A 58 31.44 -6.05 -13.66
CA GLY A 58 31.46 -6.88 -14.84
C GLY A 58 30.12 -7.14 -15.53
N ASP A 59 29.30 -8.05 -15.02
CA ASP A 59 28.13 -8.57 -15.74
C ASP A 59 26.81 -8.42 -14.94
N HIS A 60 26.87 -7.99 -13.71
CA HIS A 60 25.68 -7.69 -12.93
C HIS A 60 25.05 -6.40 -13.46
N PHE A 61 23.73 -6.33 -13.55
CA PHE A 61 22.98 -5.22 -14.15
C PHE A 61 23.37 -4.90 -15.62
N ARG A 62 23.68 -5.95 -16.40
CA ARG A 62 24.04 -5.81 -17.81
C ARG A 62 22.92 -5.15 -18.63
N ASN A 63 21.67 -5.55 -18.36
CA ASN A 63 20.52 -5.02 -19.10
C ASN A 63 20.25 -3.55 -18.72
N LEU A 64 20.43 -3.16 -17.45
CA LEU A 64 20.35 -1.75 -17.04
C LEU A 64 21.43 -0.89 -17.73
N ARG A 65 22.63 -1.43 -17.92
CA ARG A 65 23.69 -0.74 -18.65
C ARG A 65 23.32 -0.52 -20.12
N VAL A 66 22.75 -1.52 -20.76
CA VAL A 66 22.26 -1.40 -22.15
C VAL A 66 21.19 -0.32 -22.25
N LEU A 67 20.20 -0.33 -21.36
CA LEU A 67 19.16 0.70 -21.29
C LEU A 67 19.75 2.11 -21.06
N TYR A 68 20.78 2.21 -20.22
CA TYR A 68 21.48 3.47 -20.00
C TYR A 68 22.19 3.96 -21.26
N GLU A 69 22.94 3.11 -21.94
CA GLU A 69 23.66 3.43 -23.19
C GLU A 69 22.71 3.83 -24.33
N GLN A 70 21.50 3.30 -24.32
CA GLN A 70 20.44 3.63 -25.27
C GLN A 70 19.66 4.90 -24.91
N GLY A 71 19.87 5.46 -23.69
CA GLY A 71 19.11 6.59 -23.18
C GLY A 71 17.68 6.25 -22.72
N GLU A 72 17.38 4.97 -22.52
CA GLU A 72 16.06 4.44 -22.23
C GLU A 72 15.84 4.06 -20.75
N LEU A 73 16.88 4.21 -19.91
CA LEU A 73 16.85 3.76 -18.52
C LEU A 73 15.74 4.44 -17.71
N THR A 74 15.58 5.76 -17.84
CA THR A 74 14.56 6.51 -17.09
C THR A 74 13.15 6.03 -17.43
N GLY A 75 12.85 5.88 -18.73
CA GLY A 75 11.56 5.40 -19.18
C GLY A 75 11.27 3.95 -18.74
N ALA A 76 12.31 3.10 -18.70
CA ALA A 76 12.20 1.72 -18.24
C ALA A 76 11.89 1.65 -16.73
N VAL A 77 12.61 2.42 -15.91
CA VAL A 77 12.38 2.50 -14.46
C VAL A 77 11.01 3.07 -14.16
N ASN A 78 10.60 4.16 -14.82
CA ASN A 78 9.26 4.74 -14.70
C ASN A 78 8.18 3.69 -14.92
N ARG A 79 8.30 2.93 -15.99
CA ARG A 79 7.31 1.92 -16.33
C ARG A 79 7.17 0.85 -15.26
N VAL A 80 8.28 0.38 -14.66
CA VAL A 80 8.23 -0.61 -13.59
C VAL A 80 7.58 -0.02 -12.33
N VAL A 81 7.95 1.21 -11.95
CA VAL A 81 7.37 1.92 -10.80
C VAL A 81 5.87 2.16 -10.99
N GLU A 82 5.48 2.60 -12.18
CA GLU A 82 4.07 2.80 -12.53
C GLU A 82 3.28 1.49 -12.51
N ASP A 83 3.81 0.41 -13.06
CA ASP A 83 3.17 -0.91 -13.03
C ASP A 83 2.87 -1.37 -11.59
N ILE A 84 3.81 -1.18 -10.67
CA ILE A 84 3.62 -1.51 -9.25
C ILE A 84 2.49 -0.64 -8.65
N ASN A 85 2.51 0.66 -8.91
CA ASN A 85 1.53 1.61 -8.39
C ASN A 85 0.14 1.43 -9.03
N HIS A 86 0.07 1.17 -10.33
CA HIS A 86 -1.19 0.93 -11.04
C HIS A 86 -1.87 -0.34 -10.54
N ARG A 87 -1.11 -1.42 -10.31
CA ARG A 87 -1.67 -2.64 -9.69
C ARG A 87 -2.27 -2.34 -8.33
N PHE A 88 -1.60 -1.54 -7.52
CA PHE A 88 -2.13 -1.11 -6.23
C PHE A 88 -3.43 -0.30 -6.39
N ALA A 89 -3.44 0.72 -7.23
CA ALA A 89 -4.60 1.57 -7.47
C ALA A 89 -5.79 0.76 -8.03
N LEU A 90 -5.53 -0.13 -9.00
CA LEU A 90 -6.55 -1.02 -9.57
C LEU A 90 -7.07 -2.03 -8.55
N ASP A 91 -6.21 -2.54 -7.66
CA ASP A 91 -6.61 -3.45 -6.59
C ASP A 91 -7.57 -2.77 -5.61
N VAL A 92 -7.26 -1.53 -5.20
CA VAL A 92 -8.15 -0.75 -4.34
C VAL A 92 -9.49 -0.54 -5.03
N LEU A 93 -9.50 0.00 -6.24
CA LEU A 93 -10.73 0.24 -6.99
C LEU A 93 -11.52 -1.05 -7.26
N THR A 94 -10.86 -2.12 -7.68
CA THR A 94 -11.52 -3.37 -8.08
C THR A 94 -12.08 -4.13 -6.88
N ARG A 95 -11.36 -4.18 -5.77
CA ARG A 95 -11.82 -4.87 -4.56
C ARG A 95 -12.98 -4.14 -3.91
N ASP A 96 -12.91 -2.83 -3.81
CA ASP A 96 -13.93 -2.04 -3.14
C ASP A 96 -15.19 -1.94 -3.97
N PHE A 97 -15.07 -1.88 -5.29
CA PHE A 97 -16.21 -1.92 -6.18
C PHE A 97 -16.80 -3.34 -6.38
N ARG A 98 -16.03 -4.41 -6.21
CA ARG A 98 -16.53 -5.80 -6.28
C ARG A 98 -16.92 -6.38 -4.93
N SER A 99 -16.33 -5.91 -3.84
CA SER A 99 -16.64 -6.49 -2.55
C SER A 99 -18.03 -6.06 -2.15
N GLY A 100 -18.86 -7.04 -1.76
CA GLY A 100 -20.16 -6.82 -1.13
C GLY A 100 -20.10 -5.92 0.13
N ILE A 101 -18.96 -5.32 0.46
CA ILE A 101 -18.79 -4.28 1.47
C ILE A 101 -19.52 -3.01 1.03
N LEU A 102 -19.53 -2.69 -0.27
CA LEU A 102 -20.44 -1.67 -0.79
C LEU A 102 -21.91 -2.08 -0.60
N SER A 103 -22.23 -3.36 -0.81
CA SER A 103 -23.57 -3.90 -0.52
C SER A 103 -23.87 -3.95 0.98
N LEU A 104 -22.90 -4.15 1.85
CA LEU A 104 -23.05 -4.08 3.31
C LEU A 104 -23.13 -2.63 3.81
N SER A 105 -22.34 -1.72 3.27
CA SER A 105 -22.47 -0.29 3.52
C SER A 105 -23.78 0.25 2.97
N ALA A 106 -24.19 -0.17 1.79
CA ALA A 106 -25.51 0.11 1.23
C ALA A 106 -26.65 -0.51 2.05
N ARG A 107 -26.48 -1.72 2.62
CA ARG A 107 -27.44 -2.30 3.58
C ARG A 107 -27.49 -1.55 4.90
N ASN A 108 -26.37 -1.03 5.39
CA ASN A 108 -26.31 -0.25 6.62
C ASN A 108 -26.89 1.16 6.40
N LEU A 109 -26.65 1.77 5.24
CA LEU A 109 -27.30 3.02 4.81
C LEU A 109 -28.80 2.84 4.54
N ARG A 110 -29.27 1.67 4.10
CA ARG A 110 -30.68 1.32 4.00
C ARG A 110 -31.39 1.22 5.35
N ARG A 111 -30.65 0.98 6.42
CA ARG A 111 -31.19 1.03 7.80
C ARG A 111 -31.42 2.45 8.27
N ASP A 112 -30.59 3.41 7.87
CA ASP A 112 -30.69 4.83 8.23
C ASP A 112 -31.40 5.62 7.11
N ARG A 113 -32.61 5.27 6.79
CA ARG A 113 -33.61 5.87 5.92
C ARG A 113 -33.42 7.37 5.57
N ILE A 114 -32.40 7.72 4.84
CA ILE A 114 -32.33 9.01 4.14
C ILE A 114 -31.86 8.72 2.72
N HIS A 115 -32.81 8.61 1.79
CA HIS A 115 -32.69 8.70 0.33
C HIS A 115 -31.33 8.35 -0.31
N ALA A 116 -30.78 7.21 -0.04
CA ALA A 116 -29.76 6.63 -0.88
C ALA A 116 -30.46 5.83 -1.99
N ASN A 117 -30.94 6.51 -3.00
CA ASN A 117 -30.89 5.94 -4.33
C ASN A 117 -29.42 5.69 -4.57
N ASP A 118 -29.01 4.43 -4.43
CA ASP A 118 -27.61 4.04 -4.43
C ASP A 118 -26.93 4.61 -5.67
N ALA A 119 -26.11 5.65 -5.49
CA ALA A 119 -25.32 6.24 -6.56
C ALA A 119 -24.49 5.15 -7.25
N LEU A 120 -24.05 4.17 -6.48
CA LEU A 120 -23.26 3.04 -6.94
C LEU A 120 -24.07 1.99 -7.70
N ASP A 121 -25.37 1.81 -7.38
CA ASP A 121 -26.28 0.94 -8.17
C ASP A 121 -26.63 1.56 -9.55
N ARG A 122 -26.40 2.86 -9.72
CA ARG A 122 -26.65 3.58 -11.00
C ARG A 122 -25.44 3.65 -11.90
N ILE A 123 -24.24 3.38 -11.37
CA ILE A 123 -23.00 3.42 -12.14
C ILE A 123 -22.67 2.00 -12.62
N ASP A 124 -22.39 1.85 -13.90
CA ASP A 124 -21.70 0.65 -14.40
C ASP A 124 -20.24 0.69 -13.98
N LEU A 125 -19.99 0.18 -12.77
CA LEU A 125 -18.65 0.14 -12.18
C LEU A 125 -17.65 -0.63 -13.03
N ALA A 126 -18.11 -1.63 -13.78
CA ALA A 126 -17.24 -2.38 -14.69
C ALA A 126 -16.82 -1.52 -15.89
N ALA A 127 -17.74 -0.73 -16.42
CA ALA A 127 -17.46 0.22 -17.50
C ALA A 127 -16.53 1.34 -17.04
N VAL A 128 -16.80 1.95 -15.87
CA VAL A 128 -15.94 2.98 -15.26
C VAL A 128 -14.53 2.44 -15.01
N THR A 129 -14.42 1.27 -14.38
CA THR A 129 -13.11 0.62 -14.14
C THR A 129 -12.40 0.32 -15.47
N GLY A 130 -13.15 -0.12 -16.49
CA GLY A 130 -12.60 -0.37 -17.82
C GLY A 130 -12.12 0.91 -18.52
N ARG A 131 -12.80 2.04 -18.34
CA ARG A 131 -12.36 3.34 -18.87
C ARG A 131 -11.14 3.86 -18.12
N LEU A 132 -11.13 3.81 -16.79
CA LEU A 132 -9.97 4.18 -15.97
C LEU A 132 -8.75 3.34 -16.34
N ARG A 133 -8.93 2.02 -16.49
CA ARG A 133 -7.84 1.13 -16.91
C ARG A 133 -7.29 1.53 -18.27
N ARG A 134 -8.15 1.81 -19.25
CA ARG A 134 -7.72 2.29 -20.58
C ARG A 134 -7.04 3.64 -20.51
N LYS A 135 -7.54 4.57 -19.67
CA LYS A 135 -6.96 5.91 -19.51
C LYS A 135 -5.57 5.84 -18.85
N LEU A 136 -5.40 5.01 -17.85
CA LEU A 136 -4.10 4.75 -17.23
C LEU A 136 -3.14 4.05 -18.22
N GLU A 137 -3.62 3.09 -18.99
CA GLU A 137 -2.84 2.44 -20.06
C GLU A 137 -2.50 3.40 -21.21
N ILE A 138 -3.35 4.38 -21.51
CA ILE A 138 -3.06 5.43 -22.50
C ILE A 138 -1.99 6.39 -22.00
N LEU A 139 -2.00 6.76 -20.73
CA LEU A 139 -0.91 7.54 -20.11
C LEU A 139 0.43 6.80 -20.24
N ASN A 140 0.40 5.46 -20.13
CA ASN A 140 1.59 4.60 -20.36
C ASN A 140 1.86 4.33 -21.84
N SER A 141 0.92 4.57 -22.75
CA SER A 141 1.10 4.22 -24.17
C SER A 141 2.09 5.12 -24.92
N SER A 142 2.29 6.35 -24.43
CA SER A 142 3.33 7.26 -24.98
C SER A 142 4.75 6.76 -24.68
N GLU A 143 4.92 5.93 -23.66
CA GLU A 143 6.18 5.33 -23.24
C GLU A 143 6.42 3.92 -23.83
N ARG A 144 5.44 3.36 -24.55
CA ARG A 144 5.52 2.04 -25.18
C ARG A 144 6.62 1.87 -26.24
N LYS A 145 7.49 2.83 -26.41
CA LYS A 145 8.65 2.72 -27.32
C LYS A 145 9.68 1.70 -26.83
N ILE A 146 9.67 1.38 -25.52
CA ILE A 146 10.61 0.44 -24.91
C ILE A 146 9.92 -0.89 -24.69
N MET A 147 10.41 -1.93 -25.38
CA MET A 147 10.02 -3.32 -25.12
C MET A 147 10.85 -3.82 -23.93
N LEU A 148 10.31 -3.75 -22.72
CA LEU A 148 10.94 -4.36 -21.54
C LEU A 148 10.78 -5.87 -21.59
N THR A 149 11.89 -6.59 -21.41
CA THR A 149 11.87 -8.04 -21.19
C THR A 149 11.73 -8.34 -19.69
N ASP A 150 11.43 -9.58 -19.35
CA ASP A 150 11.35 -10.02 -17.96
C ASP A 150 12.70 -9.81 -17.24
N GLU A 151 13.83 -9.96 -17.94
CA GLU A 151 15.16 -9.70 -17.40
C GLU A 151 15.37 -8.21 -17.07
N HIS A 152 14.91 -7.31 -17.94
CA HIS A 152 14.95 -5.87 -17.65
C HIS A 152 14.14 -5.55 -16.39
N CYS A 153 12.93 -6.07 -16.28
CA CYS A 153 12.06 -5.86 -15.12
C CYS A 153 12.70 -6.44 -13.84
N ALA A 154 13.31 -7.63 -13.93
CA ALA A 154 13.99 -8.26 -12.79
C ALA A 154 15.19 -7.44 -12.30
N GLU A 155 16.06 -6.98 -13.19
CA GLU A 155 17.21 -6.13 -12.81
C GLU A 155 16.79 -4.77 -12.27
N ILE A 156 15.76 -4.14 -12.86
CA ILE A 156 15.21 -2.88 -12.34
C ILE A 156 14.67 -3.10 -10.92
N LYS A 157 13.86 -4.16 -10.73
CA LYS A 157 13.31 -4.46 -9.40
C LYS A 157 14.42 -4.72 -8.38
N GLU A 158 15.41 -5.55 -8.72
CA GLU A 158 16.56 -5.82 -7.85
C GLU A 158 17.29 -4.51 -7.46
N TYR A 159 17.45 -3.60 -8.41
CA TYR A 159 18.09 -2.33 -8.14
C TYR A 159 17.24 -1.44 -7.22
N LEU A 160 15.92 -1.42 -7.43
CA LEU A 160 15.00 -0.68 -6.55
C LEU A 160 15.00 -1.26 -5.14
N ASP A 161 15.09 -2.59 -5.00
CA ASP A 161 15.22 -3.29 -3.71
C ASP A 161 16.54 -2.91 -3.01
N LEU A 162 17.66 -2.84 -3.73
CA LEU A 162 18.95 -2.41 -3.20
C LEU A 162 18.99 -0.92 -2.75
N LEU A 163 18.12 -0.10 -3.31
CA LEU A 163 17.93 1.30 -2.88
C LEU A 163 16.88 1.46 -1.78
N ASP A 164 16.36 0.36 -1.23
CA ASP A 164 15.26 0.35 -0.27
C ASP A 164 13.99 1.08 -0.79
N LEU A 165 13.81 1.12 -2.10
CA LEU A 165 12.63 1.75 -2.73
C LEU A 165 11.48 0.79 -2.91
N THR A 166 11.75 -0.51 -2.97
CA THR A 166 10.75 -1.57 -3.01
C THR A 166 10.97 -2.61 -1.93
N PHE A 167 9.88 -3.24 -1.50
CA PHE A 167 9.89 -4.31 -0.51
C PHE A 167 8.88 -5.38 -0.88
N ASP A 168 9.26 -6.62 -0.61
CA ASP A 168 8.39 -7.76 -0.80
C ASP A 168 7.82 -8.25 0.53
N PHE A 169 6.52 -8.47 0.55
CA PHE A 169 5.80 -9.10 1.64
C PHE A 169 5.22 -10.43 1.21
N ASP A 170 5.38 -11.43 2.07
CA ASP A 170 4.73 -12.71 1.88
C ASP A 170 3.23 -12.60 2.26
N ILE A 171 2.37 -13.12 1.41
CA ILE A 171 0.98 -13.40 1.70
C ILE A 171 0.85 -14.93 1.79
N VAL A 172 0.54 -15.42 2.97
CA VAL A 172 0.43 -16.85 3.23
C VAL A 172 -1.03 -17.22 3.42
N SER A 173 -1.50 -18.24 2.71
CA SER A 173 -2.89 -18.73 2.80
C SER A 173 -3.00 -20.02 3.59
N LEU A 174 -3.95 -20.08 4.52
CA LEU A 174 -4.31 -21.29 5.24
C LEU A 174 -5.72 -21.77 4.83
N PRO A 175 -5.94 -23.08 4.61
CA PRO A 175 -5.00 -24.20 4.82
C PRO A 175 -4.03 -24.47 3.68
N ASN A 176 -4.15 -23.77 2.54
CA ASN A 176 -3.41 -24.08 1.33
C ASN A 176 -2.03 -23.37 1.30
N LEU A 177 -1.06 -23.96 1.99
CA LEU A 177 0.32 -23.44 2.10
C LEU A 177 1.11 -23.44 0.78
N SER A 178 0.65 -24.16 -0.24
CA SER A 178 1.28 -24.14 -1.56
C SER A 178 1.05 -22.83 -2.31
N HIS A 179 0.09 -22.03 -1.85
CA HIS A 179 -0.22 -20.72 -2.40
C HIS A 179 0.46 -19.64 -1.56
N LYS A 180 1.74 -19.40 -1.85
CA LYS A 180 2.50 -18.27 -1.34
C LYS A 180 2.53 -17.22 -2.43
N GLU A 181 1.93 -16.09 -2.16
CA GLU A 181 1.95 -14.92 -3.01
C GLU A 181 2.92 -13.89 -2.42
N THR A 182 3.66 -13.21 -3.28
CA THR A 182 4.53 -12.12 -2.87
C THR A 182 3.97 -10.81 -3.39
N LYS A 183 3.75 -9.86 -2.49
CA LYS A 183 3.31 -8.51 -2.83
C LYS A 183 4.52 -7.57 -2.78
N THR A 184 4.87 -6.97 -3.92
CA THR A 184 5.85 -5.90 -3.97
C THR A 184 5.18 -4.56 -3.68
N VAL A 185 5.77 -3.75 -2.81
CA VAL A 185 5.30 -2.41 -2.46
C VAL A 185 6.42 -1.40 -2.57
N ILE A 186 6.09 -0.17 -2.91
CA ILE A 186 7.03 0.96 -2.88
C ILE A 186 7.09 1.50 -1.45
N SER A 187 8.30 1.70 -0.93
CA SER A 187 8.55 2.14 0.44
C SER A 187 8.08 3.56 0.73
N GLN A 188 7.98 4.39 -0.32
CA GLN A 188 7.60 5.79 -0.20
C GLN A 188 6.08 5.96 -0.34
N PRO A 189 5.34 6.15 0.75
CA PRO A 189 3.89 6.21 0.69
C PRO A 189 3.38 7.42 -0.10
N GLY A 190 4.06 8.56 -0.05
CA GLY A 190 3.67 9.76 -0.80
C GLY A 190 3.70 9.56 -2.32
N LEU A 191 4.66 8.79 -2.83
CA LEU A 191 4.71 8.44 -4.26
C LEU A 191 3.52 7.57 -4.67
N ARG A 192 3.10 6.65 -3.80
CA ARG A 192 1.93 5.80 -4.03
C ARG A 192 0.62 6.58 -3.92
N TYR A 193 0.51 7.45 -2.92
CA TYR A 193 -0.67 8.28 -2.71
C TYR A 193 -0.94 9.21 -3.89
N SER A 194 0.11 9.82 -4.44
CA SER A 194 0.00 10.70 -5.59
C SER A 194 -0.54 10.00 -6.85
N GLN A 195 -0.21 8.74 -7.06
CA GLN A 195 -0.78 7.95 -8.16
C GLN A 195 -2.28 7.72 -7.98
N VAL A 196 -2.73 7.58 -6.74
CA VAL A 196 -4.17 7.49 -6.43
C VAL A 196 -4.87 8.82 -6.67
N GLU A 197 -4.24 9.95 -6.37
CA GLU A 197 -4.77 11.28 -6.71
C GLU A 197 -4.95 11.44 -8.22
N ALA A 198 -4.03 10.92 -9.03
CA ALA A 198 -4.17 10.89 -10.49
C ALA A 198 -5.38 10.03 -10.93
N VAL A 199 -5.61 8.90 -10.28
CA VAL A 199 -6.80 8.06 -10.52
C VAL A 199 -8.09 8.77 -10.12
N ILE A 200 -8.11 9.42 -8.96
CA ILE A 200 -9.25 10.23 -8.48
C ILE A 200 -9.54 11.36 -9.46
N SER A 201 -8.52 12.08 -9.91
CA SER A 201 -8.69 13.15 -10.91
C SER A 201 -9.26 12.62 -12.22
N SER A 202 -8.79 11.46 -12.67
CA SER A 202 -9.31 10.79 -13.86
C SER A 202 -10.76 10.32 -13.70
N LEU A 203 -11.14 9.89 -12.49
CA LEU A 203 -12.52 9.53 -12.17
C LEU A 203 -13.44 10.74 -12.18
N LEU A 204 -12.98 11.89 -11.69
CA LEU A 204 -13.74 13.15 -11.71
C LEU A 204 -14.09 13.62 -13.15
N GLU A 205 -13.26 13.27 -14.13
CA GLU A 205 -13.46 13.58 -15.53
C GLU A 205 -14.30 12.50 -16.27
N ASP A 206 -14.66 11.39 -15.61
CA ASP A 206 -15.47 10.34 -16.23
C ASP A 206 -16.93 10.78 -16.38
N GLU A 207 -17.51 10.52 -17.55
CA GLU A 207 -18.87 10.98 -17.90
C GLU A 207 -19.93 10.44 -16.94
N GLU A 208 -19.91 9.13 -16.64
CA GLU A 208 -20.88 8.52 -15.73
C GLU A 208 -20.71 9.02 -14.29
N PHE A 209 -19.47 9.29 -13.88
CA PHE A 209 -19.19 9.84 -12.55
C PHE A 209 -19.64 11.30 -12.45
N SER A 210 -19.53 12.06 -13.54
CA SER A 210 -19.99 13.45 -13.60
C SER A 210 -21.51 13.60 -13.54
N ASP A 211 -22.27 12.56 -13.91
CA ASP A 211 -23.74 12.51 -13.82
C ASP A 211 -24.25 12.34 -12.37
N LEU A 212 -23.36 11.98 -11.43
CA LEU A 212 -23.70 11.92 -10.01
C LEU A 212 -23.85 13.32 -9.42
N SER A 213 -24.71 13.45 -8.40
CA SER A 213 -24.77 14.65 -7.59
C SER A 213 -23.44 14.91 -6.87
N LEU A 214 -23.17 16.15 -6.51
CA LEU A 214 -21.96 16.52 -5.76
C LEU A 214 -21.80 15.73 -4.45
N ALA A 215 -22.90 15.48 -3.74
CA ALA A 215 -22.88 14.71 -2.50
C ALA A 215 -22.48 13.24 -2.73
N GLU A 216 -22.99 12.62 -3.79
CA GLU A 216 -22.65 11.24 -4.16
C GLU A 216 -21.20 11.15 -4.61
N ARG A 217 -20.72 12.08 -5.43
CA ARG A 217 -19.30 12.14 -5.83
C ARG A 217 -18.39 12.26 -4.63
N ASN A 218 -18.66 13.20 -3.73
CA ASN A 218 -17.85 13.40 -2.52
C ASN A 218 -17.85 12.15 -1.63
N TYR A 219 -18.97 11.46 -1.51
CA TYR A 219 -19.05 10.19 -0.76
C TYR A 219 -18.16 9.10 -1.36
N VAL A 220 -18.23 8.89 -2.67
CA VAL A 220 -17.40 7.88 -3.36
C VAL A 220 -15.92 8.21 -3.25
N LEU A 221 -15.55 9.48 -3.46
CA LEU A 221 -14.15 9.92 -3.35
C LEU A 221 -13.59 9.75 -1.94
N ALA A 222 -14.34 10.18 -0.92
CA ALA A 222 -13.94 9.99 0.48
C ALA A 222 -13.79 8.52 0.84
N ARG A 223 -14.61 7.65 0.26
CA ARG A 223 -14.52 6.21 0.45
C ARG A 223 -13.26 5.63 -0.18
N ILE A 224 -12.94 6.00 -1.42
CA ILE A 224 -11.71 5.58 -2.11
C ILE A 224 -10.49 6.06 -1.31
N GLU A 225 -10.46 7.33 -0.93
CA GLU A 225 -9.36 7.91 -0.16
C GLU A 225 -9.15 7.18 1.18
N SER A 226 -10.22 6.91 1.91
CA SER A 226 -10.17 6.19 3.19
C SER A 226 -9.59 4.78 3.02
N GLU A 227 -9.99 4.05 1.99
CA GLU A 227 -9.50 2.71 1.71
C GLU A 227 -8.03 2.70 1.29
N VAL A 228 -7.63 3.67 0.46
CA VAL A 228 -6.23 3.86 0.07
C VAL A 228 -5.37 4.15 1.29
N CYS A 229 -5.76 5.09 2.13
CA CYS A 229 -5.03 5.41 3.36
C CYS A 229 -4.93 4.20 4.29
N GLY A 230 -6.00 3.39 4.39
CA GLY A 230 -5.98 2.15 5.15
C GLY A 230 -4.91 1.19 4.67
N ARG A 231 -4.87 0.94 3.37
CA ARG A 231 -3.89 0.04 2.76
C ARG A 231 -2.46 0.55 2.79
N LEU A 232 -2.27 1.85 2.61
CA LEU A 232 -0.95 2.46 2.74
C LEU A 232 -0.45 2.38 4.18
N MET A 233 -1.35 2.53 5.16
CA MET A 233 -1.01 2.36 6.58
C MET A 233 -0.65 0.91 6.92
N GLU A 234 -1.39 -0.09 6.38
CA GLU A 234 -1.04 -1.52 6.53
C GLU A 234 0.39 -1.79 6.01
N ASP A 235 0.66 -1.40 4.76
CA ASP A 235 1.94 -1.64 4.11
C ASP A 235 3.08 -0.94 4.86
N LEU A 236 2.87 0.29 5.33
CA LEU A 236 3.85 1.05 6.12
C LEU A 236 4.17 0.35 7.45
N ILE A 237 3.15 -0.07 8.19
CA ILE A 237 3.34 -0.74 9.48
C ILE A 237 4.08 -2.07 9.30
N MET A 238 3.72 -2.84 8.26
CA MET A 238 4.42 -4.08 7.93
C MET A 238 5.89 -3.84 7.59
N LEU A 239 6.18 -2.81 6.79
CA LEU A 239 7.53 -2.42 6.40
C LEU A 239 8.38 -2.05 7.63
N GLU A 240 7.91 -1.10 8.41
CA GLU A 240 8.62 -0.61 9.59
C GLU A 240 8.84 -1.74 10.63
N THR A 241 7.84 -2.61 10.81
CA THR A 241 7.96 -3.77 11.70
C THR A 241 9.00 -4.77 11.20
N LYS A 242 9.01 -5.05 9.89
CA LYS A 242 10.00 -5.93 9.27
C LYS A 242 11.42 -5.39 9.40
N MET A 243 11.60 -4.09 9.21
CA MET A 243 12.90 -3.43 9.36
C MET A 243 13.38 -3.40 10.81
N ALA A 244 12.48 -3.12 11.76
CA ALA A 244 12.82 -3.07 13.19
C ALA A 244 13.17 -4.45 13.78
N TYR A 245 12.56 -5.52 13.24
CA TYR A 245 12.75 -6.89 13.74
C TYR A 245 13.23 -7.84 12.63
N PRO A 246 14.49 -7.70 12.14
CA PRO A 246 15.00 -8.51 11.02
C PRO A 246 15.09 -10.02 11.34
N HIS A 247 15.03 -10.41 12.63
CA HIS A 247 14.99 -11.80 13.06
C HIS A 247 13.59 -12.42 13.03
N LYS A 248 12.54 -11.60 12.99
CA LYS A 248 11.15 -12.05 12.87
C LYS A 248 10.74 -12.16 11.40
N ARG A 249 9.85 -13.09 11.10
CA ARG A 249 9.16 -13.12 9.82
C ARG A 249 7.88 -12.32 9.94
N VAL A 250 7.77 -11.28 9.13
CA VAL A 250 6.57 -10.42 9.05
C VAL A 250 5.86 -10.71 7.73
N PHE A 251 4.60 -11.10 7.81
CA PHE A 251 3.79 -11.51 6.66
C PHE A 251 2.29 -11.31 6.92
N LYS A 252 1.50 -11.29 5.84
CA LYS A 252 0.05 -11.29 5.90
C LYS A 252 -0.48 -12.72 5.92
N LEU A 253 -1.46 -13.02 6.77
CA LEU A 253 -2.01 -14.37 6.88
C LEU A 253 -3.48 -14.40 6.48
N GLN A 254 -3.77 -15.07 5.38
CA GLN A 254 -5.12 -15.22 4.83
C GLN A 254 -5.75 -16.54 5.21
N PHE A 255 -7.05 -16.52 5.46
CA PHE A 255 -7.91 -17.68 5.67
C PHE A 255 -8.96 -17.76 4.55
N ALA A 256 -9.73 -18.84 4.51
CA ALA A 256 -10.84 -18.94 3.56
C ALA A 256 -11.83 -17.77 3.67
N VAL A 257 -12.00 -17.24 4.89
CA VAL A 257 -12.79 -16.04 5.18
C VAL A 257 -12.02 -15.13 6.12
N GLY A 258 -11.59 -13.97 5.61
CA GLY A 258 -10.83 -12.95 6.37
C GLY A 258 -9.34 -13.26 6.49
N GLU A 259 -8.64 -12.39 7.17
CA GLU A 259 -7.18 -12.42 7.28
C GLU A 259 -6.74 -11.82 8.61
N PHE A 260 -5.48 -12.06 9.00
CA PHE A 260 -4.75 -11.16 9.90
C PHE A 260 -3.93 -10.21 9.03
N ASP A 261 -4.07 -8.91 9.25
CA ASP A 261 -3.39 -7.89 8.45
C ASP A 261 -1.86 -8.03 8.55
N MET A 262 -1.37 -8.46 9.72
CA MET A 262 0.04 -8.75 9.93
C MET A 262 0.23 -9.86 10.97
N VAL A 263 1.19 -10.76 10.72
CA VAL A 263 1.73 -11.71 11.70
C VAL A 263 3.23 -11.46 11.82
N ALA A 264 3.70 -11.28 13.05
CA ALA A 264 5.12 -11.18 13.38
C ALA A 264 5.55 -12.47 14.10
N PHE A 265 6.16 -13.41 13.37
CA PHE A 265 6.59 -14.72 13.86
C PHE A 265 8.06 -14.70 14.23
N ASP A 266 8.37 -15.11 15.44
CA ASP A 266 9.74 -15.35 15.90
C ASP A 266 10.07 -16.85 15.85
N PRO A 267 10.89 -17.29 14.89
CA PRO A 267 11.25 -18.70 14.77
C PRO A 267 12.12 -19.23 15.92
N LYS A 268 12.79 -18.33 16.67
CA LYS A 268 13.66 -18.74 17.80
C LYS A 268 12.85 -19.16 19.02
N THR A 269 11.75 -18.45 19.27
CA THR A 269 10.87 -18.73 20.42
C THR A 269 9.66 -19.57 20.05
N ALA A 270 9.46 -19.87 18.75
CA ALA A 270 8.28 -20.50 18.21
C ALA A 270 7.00 -19.83 18.70
N SER A 271 6.96 -18.51 18.59
CA SER A 271 5.81 -17.69 19.01
C SER A 271 5.51 -16.61 17.99
N CYS A 272 4.29 -16.14 17.99
CA CYS A 272 3.87 -15.08 17.09
C CYS A 272 2.99 -14.03 17.77
N GLU A 273 2.95 -12.86 17.19
CA GLU A 273 2.02 -11.79 17.50
C GLU A 273 1.14 -11.55 16.28
N ILE A 274 -0.15 -11.33 16.50
CA ILE A 274 -1.13 -11.12 15.42
C ILE A 274 -1.76 -9.74 15.52
N PHE A 275 -1.98 -9.12 14.35
CA PHE A 275 -2.37 -7.73 14.25
C PHE A 275 -3.49 -7.52 13.25
N GLU A 276 -4.40 -6.62 13.60
CA GLU A 276 -5.30 -5.92 12.70
C GLU A 276 -4.86 -4.45 12.62
N ILE A 277 -4.94 -3.87 11.43
CA ILE A 277 -4.51 -2.50 11.18
C ILE A 277 -5.69 -1.72 10.61
N LYS A 278 -6.08 -0.64 11.26
CA LYS A 278 -7.29 0.10 10.92
C LYS A 278 -7.05 1.60 10.86
N HIS A 279 -7.28 2.18 9.70
CA HIS A 279 -7.19 3.63 9.49
C HIS A 279 -8.39 4.38 10.11
N SER A 280 -8.79 4.02 11.32
CA SER A 280 -9.89 4.61 12.08
C SER A 280 -9.35 5.14 13.39
N SER A 281 -9.94 6.21 13.92
CA SER A 281 -9.71 6.71 15.28
C SER A 281 -10.69 6.13 16.29
N GLU A 282 -11.78 5.51 15.84
CA GLU A 282 -12.80 4.90 16.68
C GLU A 282 -12.51 3.43 16.94
N ARG A 283 -12.96 2.93 18.09
CA ARG A 283 -12.85 1.53 18.48
C ARG A 283 -14.19 0.85 18.31
N THR A 284 -14.20 -0.24 17.54
CA THR A 284 -15.39 -1.07 17.35
C THR A 284 -15.03 -2.56 17.48
N PRO A 285 -15.94 -3.41 17.98
CA PRO A 285 -15.69 -4.85 18.10
C PRO A 285 -15.40 -5.55 16.77
N GLU A 286 -15.92 -5.02 15.67
CA GLU A 286 -15.69 -5.55 14.32
C GLU A 286 -14.21 -5.51 13.92
N GLN A 287 -13.44 -4.57 14.47
CA GLN A 287 -12.02 -4.40 14.14
C GLN A 287 -11.15 -5.56 14.60
N TYR A 288 -11.54 -6.28 15.64
CA TYR A 288 -10.76 -7.39 16.19
C TYR A 288 -11.44 -8.76 16.08
N ARG A 289 -12.56 -8.84 15.38
CA ARG A 289 -13.34 -10.09 15.27
C ARG A 289 -12.51 -11.29 14.80
N HIS A 290 -11.51 -11.06 13.93
CA HIS A 290 -10.61 -12.11 13.45
C HIS A 290 -9.57 -12.51 14.49
N LEU A 291 -9.11 -11.58 15.34
CA LEU A 291 -8.14 -11.86 16.39
C LEU A 291 -8.69 -12.72 17.54
N ILE A 292 -10.01 -12.76 17.70
CA ILE A 292 -10.69 -13.59 18.71
C ILE A 292 -11.36 -14.84 18.14
N ASP A 293 -11.25 -15.08 16.84
CA ASP A 293 -11.77 -16.27 16.16
C ASP A 293 -10.90 -17.47 16.56
N GLU A 294 -11.48 -18.39 17.32
CA GLU A 294 -10.77 -19.54 17.89
C GLU A 294 -10.16 -20.42 16.80
N ASP A 295 -10.90 -20.75 15.73
CA ASP A 295 -10.40 -21.59 14.63
C ASP A 295 -9.18 -20.96 13.94
N LYS A 296 -9.20 -19.64 13.70
CA LYS A 296 -8.05 -18.95 13.12
C LYS A 296 -6.86 -18.92 14.07
N CYS A 297 -7.10 -18.68 15.35
CA CYS A 297 -6.03 -18.69 16.35
C CYS A 297 -5.41 -20.09 16.46
N GLU A 298 -6.19 -21.15 16.59
CA GLU A 298 -5.69 -22.52 16.68
C GLU A 298 -4.86 -22.92 15.45
N ARG A 299 -5.34 -22.62 14.24
CA ARG A 299 -4.58 -22.89 13.00
C ARG A 299 -3.29 -22.11 12.94
N THR A 300 -3.29 -20.88 13.44
CA THR A 300 -2.09 -20.04 13.49
C THR A 300 -1.10 -20.59 14.50
N GLU A 301 -1.55 -20.95 15.70
CA GLU A 301 -0.72 -21.56 16.75
C GLU A 301 -0.14 -22.90 16.32
N PHE A 302 -0.93 -23.73 15.67
CA PHE A 302 -0.46 -25.01 15.11
C PHE A 302 0.73 -24.82 14.16
N ARG A 303 0.75 -23.70 13.41
CA ARG A 303 1.76 -23.47 12.36
C ARG A 303 2.93 -22.60 12.83
N TYR A 304 2.66 -21.61 13.67
CA TYR A 304 3.60 -20.56 14.04
C TYR A 304 3.88 -20.50 15.55
N GLY A 305 3.41 -21.49 16.31
CA GLY A 305 3.58 -21.52 17.75
C GLY A 305 2.63 -20.59 18.49
N SER A 306 2.87 -20.40 19.78
CA SER A 306 1.94 -19.70 20.67
C SER A 306 1.73 -18.22 20.26
N ILE A 307 0.48 -17.78 20.30
CA ILE A 307 0.13 -16.37 20.12
C ILE A 307 0.38 -15.64 21.43
N THR A 308 1.41 -14.79 21.46
CA THR A 308 1.83 -14.03 22.66
C THR A 308 1.18 -12.66 22.77
N GLY A 309 0.60 -12.16 21.68
CA GLY A 309 -0.08 -10.86 21.65
C GLY A 309 -1.08 -10.73 20.54
N LYS A 310 -2.18 -10.03 20.84
CA LYS A 310 -3.25 -9.70 19.90
C LYS A 310 -3.47 -8.20 19.89
N TYR A 311 -3.24 -7.56 18.75
CA TYR A 311 -3.16 -6.11 18.66
C TYR A 311 -4.06 -5.55 17.56
N VAL A 312 -4.66 -4.40 17.84
CA VAL A 312 -5.26 -3.53 16.82
C VAL A 312 -4.44 -2.25 16.77
N ILE A 313 -3.75 -2.01 15.65
CA ILE A 313 -3.05 -0.75 15.42
C ILE A 313 -4.01 0.21 14.72
N TYR A 314 -4.22 1.40 15.31
CA TYR A 314 -5.21 2.36 14.82
C TYR A 314 -4.79 3.80 15.13
N ARG A 315 -5.57 4.78 14.69
CA ARG A 315 -5.24 6.21 14.87
C ARG A 315 -5.64 6.79 16.22
N GLY A 316 -6.47 6.07 16.99
CA GLY A 316 -6.92 6.53 18.31
C GLY A 316 -5.91 6.29 19.43
N GLU A 317 -6.27 6.63 20.65
CA GLU A 317 -5.41 6.47 21.83
C GLU A 317 -5.23 5.00 22.22
N SER A 318 -4.01 4.63 22.63
CA SER A 318 -3.69 3.27 23.09
C SER A 318 -4.59 2.86 24.26
N HIS A 319 -5.10 1.62 24.21
CA HIS A 319 -6.02 1.09 25.19
C HIS A 319 -5.87 -0.43 25.32
N HIS A 320 -6.07 -0.96 26.51
CA HIS A 320 -6.15 -2.39 26.76
C HIS A 320 -7.60 -2.78 27.09
N ASP A 321 -8.19 -3.59 26.24
CA ASP A 321 -9.50 -4.16 26.50
C ASP A 321 -9.35 -5.47 27.30
N ALA A 322 -9.55 -5.37 28.60
CA ALA A 322 -9.44 -6.51 29.52
C ALA A 322 -10.48 -7.62 29.22
N GLY A 323 -11.61 -7.28 28.62
CA GLY A 323 -12.66 -8.24 28.31
C GLY A 323 -12.30 -9.19 27.16
N SER A 324 -11.71 -8.68 26.10
CA SER A 324 -11.28 -9.45 24.92
C SER A 324 -9.81 -9.84 24.95
N GLY A 325 -9.00 -9.25 25.84
CA GLY A 325 -7.54 -9.40 25.86
C GLY A 325 -6.83 -8.68 24.72
N ILE A 326 -7.54 -7.85 23.96
CA ILE A 326 -7.00 -7.12 22.82
C ILE A 326 -6.31 -5.83 23.29
N ARG A 327 -5.14 -5.56 22.70
CA ARG A 327 -4.42 -4.31 22.94
C ARG A 327 -4.57 -3.40 21.72
N TYR A 328 -5.21 -2.26 21.92
CA TYR A 328 -5.27 -1.19 20.94
C TYR A 328 -4.01 -0.33 21.05
N LEU A 329 -3.30 -0.16 19.96
CA LEU A 329 -2.06 0.62 19.89
C LEU A 329 -2.26 1.83 18.98
N ASN A 330 -1.93 3.02 19.49
CA ASN A 330 -1.85 4.19 18.63
C ASN A 330 -0.71 4.03 17.63
N VAL A 331 -0.99 4.29 16.35
CA VAL A 331 -0.05 4.03 15.25
C VAL A 331 1.26 4.82 15.39
N GLU A 332 1.21 6.10 15.75
CA GLU A 332 2.41 6.91 15.90
C GLU A 332 3.28 6.45 17.08
N LYS A 333 2.63 6.05 18.20
CA LYS A 333 3.33 5.48 19.35
C LYS A 333 3.97 4.14 19.02
N TYR A 334 3.26 3.30 18.24
CA TYR A 334 3.79 2.03 17.77
C TYR A 334 5.04 2.22 16.91
N LEU A 335 4.95 3.07 15.86
CA LEU A 335 6.06 3.35 14.96
C LEU A 335 7.26 3.98 15.69
N LYS A 336 7.04 4.88 16.64
CA LYS A 336 8.12 5.44 17.48
C LYS A 336 8.78 4.38 18.36
N GLY A 337 7.99 3.43 18.88
CA GLY A 337 8.49 2.30 19.66
C GLY A 337 9.41 1.37 18.86
N LEU A 338 9.12 1.14 17.57
CA LEU A 338 9.96 0.34 16.68
C LEU A 338 11.36 0.93 16.53
N HIS A 339 11.51 2.23 16.39
CA HIS A 339 12.82 2.89 16.28
C HIS A 339 13.66 2.74 17.54
N GLY A 340 13.05 2.78 18.74
CA GLY A 340 13.74 2.54 19.99
C GLY A 340 14.26 1.11 20.13
N ALA A 341 13.55 0.13 19.58
CA ALA A 341 13.96 -1.28 19.59
C ALA A 341 15.13 -1.55 18.62
N ALA A 342 15.15 -0.89 17.46
CA ALA A 342 16.22 -1.01 16.47
C ALA A 342 17.56 -0.46 16.98
N ASP A 343 17.54 0.56 17.83
CA ASP A 343 18.76 1.16 18.45
C ASP A 343 19.33 0.37 19.63
N GLY A 344 18.73 -0.79 19.99
CA GLY A 344 19.22 -1.65 21.08
C GLY A 344 19.14 -1.00 22.47
N ARG A 345 18.33 0.02 22.64
CA ARG A 345 18.14 0.75 23.91
C ARG A 345 16.82 0.35 24.57
N PHE A 346 16.82 -0.89 25.11
CA PHE A 346 15.92 -1.28 26.21
C PHE A 346 16.61 -2.34 27.05
#